data_ba5e8a471f16370b2be0440a62705c13
#
_entry.id   ba5e8a471f16370b2be0440a62705c13
#
_cell.length_a   1.000
_cell.length_b   1.000
_cell.length_c   1.000
_cell.angle_alpha   90.00
_cell.angle_beta   90.00
_cell.angle_gamma   90.00
#
_symmetry.space_group_name_H-M   'P 1'
#
loop_
_entity.id
_entity.type
_entity.pdbx_description
1 polymer ?
#
loop_
_entity_poly.entity_id
_entity_poly.type
_entity_poly.pdbx_seq_one_letter_code
_entity_poly.pdbx_strand_id
1 'polypeptide(L)'
;MCSRGPVGERPGPEKWVEDSYWNLKPTWKTQSGKAVERFYNILKECRELNNKAADIIAKTERTISSIKRLSDARTVTLIPGDGIGPEISEAIVKIFEVAEVPICWEERTVTAIQAPSGKWIIPPEAKESMDANKIGLKGPLKTPIAAGHPSMNLLLRKTFDLYANVRPCVSIEGFKTPYSGVDLVTIRENTEGEYSGIEHVIVEGVVQSIKLITENASRRIAEFAFEYARNNQRSTVTAVHKANIMRMSDGLFLRKCREAAENCKDIKFTEMYLDTVCLNMVQDPTQFDVLVMPNLYGDILSDLFAIFESVHGTAPDIAGLDLANPTALLLSAVMMLRHMELHKPAKKIEIACFETIKDGKVLTKDLGGNSKCSEFTAEICRRVRDQD
;
A
#
# COMPACT_ATOMS: atom_id res chain seq x y z
N MET A 1 -48.58 -32.56 25.58
CA MET A 1 -47.51 -32.14 24.67
C MET A 1 -48.11 -31.07 23.74
N CYS A 2 -48.00 -29.80 24.10
CA CYS A 2 -48.45 -28.70 23.25
C CYS A 2 -47.28 -28.15 22.48
N SER A 3 -47.28 -28.29 21.18
CA SER A 3 -46.33 -27.70 20.23
C SER A 3 -46.60 -26.19 20.14
N ARG A 4 -45.61 -25.36 20.52
CA ARG A 4 -45.63 -23.91 20.27
C ARG A 4 -45.23 -23.67 18.80
N GLY A 5 -46.17 -23.10 18.03
CA GLY A 5 -45.88 -22.57 16.71
C GLY A 5 -45.01 -21.30 16.76
N PRO A 6 -44.37 -20.89 15.63
CA PRO A 6 -43.46 -19.75 15.60
C PRO A 6 -44.20 -18.45 15.87
N VAL A 7 -43.64 -17.64 16.76
CA VAL A 7 -44.12 -16.27 17.06
C VAL A 7 -43.75 -15.40 15.87
N GLY A 8 -44.75 -15.02 15.08
CA GLY A 8 -44.58 -14.02 14.03
C GLY A 8 -44.20 -12.67 14.62
N GLU A 9 -43.17 -12.03 14.06
CA GLU A 9 -42.77 -10.65 14.41
C GLU A 9 -43.96 -9.71 14.23
N ARG A 10 -44.29 -8.97 15.30
CA ARG A 10 -45.31 -7.92 15.21
C ARG A 10 -44.75 -6.78 14.37
N PRO A 11 -45.42 -6.31 13.32
CA PRO A 11 -44.99 -5.14 12.56
C PRO A 11 -44.95 -3.92 13.49
N GLY A 12 -43.90 -3.09 13.31
CA GLY A 12 -43.73 -1.86 14.10
C GLY A 12 -44.89 -0.88 13.97
N PRO A 13 -45.04 0.05 14.91
CA PRO A 13 -46.17 0.98 15.00
C PRO A 13 -46.44 1.80 13.72
N GLU A 14 -45.43 1.98 12.87
CA GLU A 14 -45.55 2.73 11.62
C GLU A 14 -46.43 2.03 10.58
N LYS A 15 -46.44 0.69 10.51
CA LYS A 15 -47.23 -0.08 9.54
C LYS A 15 -48.74 -0.10 9.85
N TRP A 16 -49.09 0.05 11.11
CA TRP A 16 -50.49 0.09 11.54
C TRP A 16 -51.19 1.40 11.18
N VAL A 17 -50.46 2.50 11.03
CA VAL A 17 -51.02 3.79 10.67
C VAL A 17 -51.28 3.89 9.16
N GLU A 18 -50.45 3.28 8.33
CA GLU A 18 -50.65 3.30 6.87
C GLU A 18 -51.81 2.43 6.39
N ASP A 19 -51.93 1.21 6.88
CA ASP A 19 -52.98 0.28 6.39
C ASP A 19 -54.40 0.62 6.86
N SER A 20 -54.57 1.35 7.95
CA SER A 20 -55.88 1.75 8.47
C SER A 20 -56.49 2.99 7.82
N TYR A 21 -55.66 3.86 7.25
CA TYR A 21 -56.12 5.13 6.68
C TYR A 21 -56.48 5.09 5.19
N TRP A 22 -55.96 4.13 4.42
CA TRP A 22 -56.21 4.06 2.99
C TRP A 22 -57.55 3.44 2.59
N ASN A 23 -58.23 2.75 3.51
CA ASN A 23 -59.54 2.12 3.24
C ASN A 23 -60.72 3.03 3.58
N LEU A 24 -60.53 4.24 4.10
CA LEU A 24 -61.60 5.19 4.32
C LEU A 24 -61.62 6.24 3.19
N LYS A 25 -62.36 5.99 2.12
CA LYS A 25 -62.78 7.03 1.20
C LYS A 25 -63.93 7.83 1.86
N PRO A 26 -63.70 9.06 2.38
CA PRO A 26 -64.77 9.80 3.04
C PRO A 26 -65.62 10.56 1.99
N THR A 27 -66.87 10.25 1.96
CA THR A 27 -67.92 11.12 1.40
C THR A 27 -68.30 12.19 2.41
N TRP A 28 -67.43 13.17 2.71
CA TRP A 28 -67.68 14.17 3.74
C TRP A 28 -67.84 15.55 3.13
N LYS A 29 -69.09 15.93 2.94
CA LYS A 29 -69.46 17.32 2.61
C LYS A 29 -69.88 18.11 3.87
N THR A 30 -69.25 17.88 5.05
CA THR A 30 -69.61 18.57 6.33
C THR A 30 -68.39 19.28 6.92
N GLN A 31 -68.64 20.20 7.89
CA GLN A 31 -67.56 20.95 8.55
C GLN A 31 -66.47 20.11 9.20
N SER A 32 -66.77 18.86 9.57
CA SER A 32 -65.83 17.87 10.10
C SER A 32 -64.84 17.40 9.03
N GLY A 33 -65.20 17.34 7.73
CA GLY A 33 -64.28 16.96 6.67
C GLY A 33 -63.09 17.99 6.52
N LYS A 34 -63.41 19.25 6.65
CA LYS A 34 -62.35 20.30 6.61
C LYS A 34 -61.38 20.25 7.79
N ALA A 35 -61.83 19.81 8.95
CA ALA A 35 -60.97 19.64 10.11
C ALA A 35 -60.00 18.41 9.92
N VAL A 36 -60.51 17.30 9.38
CA VAL A 36 -59.71 16.13 9.06
C VAL A 36 -58.66 16.45 7.97
N GLU A 37 -59.04 17.16 6.94
CA GLU A 37 -58.13 17.60 5.87
C GLU A 37 -57.03 18.53 6.40
N ARG A 38 -57.38 19.47 7.31
CA ARG A 38 -56.40 20.30 7.98
C ARG A 38 -55.43 19.50 8.85
N PHE A 39 -55.92 18.52 9.60
CA PHE A 39 -55.09 17.63 10.42
C PHE A 39 -54.16 16.79 9.58
N TYR A 40 -54.63 16.27 8.46
CA TYR A 40 -53.79 15.54 7.52
C TYR A 40 -52.69 16.39 6.92
N ASN A 41 -52.99 17.62 6.54
CA ASN A 41 -51.99 18.56 6.03
C ASN A 41 -50.93 18.91 7.08
N ILE A 42 -51.35 19.11 8.34
CA ILE A 42 -50.40 19.33 9.44
C ILE A 42 -49.51 18.11 9.67
N LEU A 43 -50.03 16.90 9.62
CA LEU A 43 -49.23 15.66 9.74
C LEU A 43 -48.26 15.52 8.57
N LYS A 44 -48.64 15.88 7.35
CA LYS A 44 -47.76 15.89 6.19
C LYS A 44 -46.62 16.91 6.34
N GLU A 45 -46.94 18.15 6.79
CA GLU A 45 -45.94 19.16 7.08
C GLU A 45 -44.98 18.73 8.19
N CYS A 46 -45.49 18.12 9.28
CA CYS A 46 -44.68 17.58 10.36
C CYS A 46 -43.74 16.47 9.86
N ARG A 47 -44.19 15.60 8.95
CA ARG A 47 -43.36 14.54 8.34
C ARG A 47 -42.24 15.14 7.47
N GLU A 48 -42.57 16.16 6.66
CA GLU A 48 -41.59 16.87 5.83
C GLU A 48 -40.55 17.61 6.69
N LEU A 49 -40.97 18.23 7.78
CA LEU A 49 -40.07 18.87 8.74
C LEU A 49 -39.17 17.86 9.45
N ASN A 50 -39.71 16.70 9.83
CA ASN A 50 -38.92 15.63 10.46
C ASN A 50 -37.88 15.07 9.49
N ASN A 51 -38.21 14.87 8.23
CA ASN A 51 -37.26 14.44 7.19
C ASN A 51 -36.15 15.48 6.95
N LYS A 52 -36.52 16.78 6.89
CA LYS A 52 -35.53 17.87 6.77
C LYS A 52 -34.60 17.94 8.00
N ALA A 53 -35.17 17.73 9.19
CA ALA A 53 -34.37 17.70 10.43
C ALA A 53 -33.40 16.51 10.42
N ALA A 54 -33.83 15.32 9.99
CA ALA A 54 -32.99 14.13 9.85
C ALA A 54 -31.84 14.38 8.84
N ASP A 55 -32.11 15.02 7.71
CA ASP A 55 -31.07 15.37 6.72
C ASP A 55 -30.06 16.39 7.26
N ILE A 56 -30.51 17.37 8.05
CA ILE A 56 -29.63 18.35 8.68
C ILE A 56 -28.75 17.66 9.74
N ILE A 57 -29.33 16.78 10.56
CA ILE A 57 -28.58 16.02 11.56
C ILE A 57 -27.51 15.16 10.86
N ALA A 58 -27.87 14.40 9.82
CA ALA A 58 -26.94 13.58 9.08
C ALA A 58 -25.81 14.39 8.43
N LYS A 59 -26.13 15.58 7.87
CA LYS A 59 -25.10 16.48 7.34
C LYS A 59 -24.19 17.01 8.46
N THR A 60 -24.76 17.37 9.61
CA THR A 60 -24.00 17.90 10.74
C THR A 60 -23.08 16.83 11.33
N GLU A 61 -23.55 15.58 11.46
CA GLU A 61 -22.75 14.45 11.91
C GLU A 61 -21.59 14.15 10.94
N ARG A 62 -21.84 14.18 9.62
CA ARG A 62 -20.80 14.06 8.61
C ARG A 62 -19.77 15.18 8.72
N THR A 63 -20.20 16.41 8.94
CA THR A 63 -19.30 17.57 9.10
C THR A 63 -18.45 17.45 10.37
N ILE A 64 -19.05 17.07 11.50
CA ILE A 64 -18.34 16.85 12.77
C ILE A 64 -17.33 15.69 12.61
N SER A 65 -17.71 14.60 11.98
CA SER A 65 -16.82 13.47 11.68
C SER A 65 -15.66 13.90 10.79
N SER A 66 -15.90 14.74 9.79
CA SER A 66 -14.85 15.28 8.90
C SER A 66 -13.89 16.22 9.65
N ILE A 67 -14.40 17.09 10.54
CA ILE A 67 -13.58 17.98 11.36
C ILE A 67 -12.72 17.16 12.33
N LYS A 68 -13.29 16.15 12.98
CA LYS A 68 -12.54 15.26 13.89
C LYS A 68 -11.46 14.48 13.17
N ARG A 69 -11.72 14.02 11.92
CA ARG A 69 -10.72 13.37 11.07
C ARG A 69 -9.55 14.30 10.72
N LEU A 70 -9.84 15.57 10.42
CA LEU A 70 -8.81 16.56 10.11
C LEU A 70 -7.94 16.89 11.34
N SER A 71 -8.50 16.86 12.56
CA SER A 71 -7.73 17.08 13.79
C SER A 71 -6.78 15.92 14.12
N ASP A 72 -7.12 14.70 13.70
CA ASP A 72 -6.34 13.47 13.95
C ASP A 72 -5.52 13.04 12.72
N ALA A 73 -5.60 13.81 11.62
CA ALA A 73 -4.92 13.49 10.38
C ALA A 73 -3.40 13.59 10.51
N ARG A 74 -2.70 12.57 10.05
CA ARG A 74 -1.24 12.56 9.99
C ARG A 74 -0.78 13.08 8.63
N THR A 75 0.21 13.95 8.63
CA THR A 75 0.81 14.44 7.38
C THR A 75 1.80 13.41 6.83
N VAL A 76 1.69 13.14 5.54
CA VAL A 76 2.58 12.23 4.79
C VAL A 76 3.14 12.98 3.59
N THR A 77 4.45 12.89 3.41
CA THR A 77 5.10 13.46 2.23
C THR A 77 4.81 12.61 1.00
N LEU A 78 4.19 13.21 -0.02
CA LEU A 78 3.94 12.57 -1.30
C LEU A 78 4.97 13.03 -2.33
N ILE A 79 5.68 12.10 -2.92
CA ILE A 79 6.61 12.34 -4.02
C ILE A 79 6.05 11.63 -5.26
N PRO A 80 5.29 12.30 -6.12
CA PRO A 80 4.68 11.66 -7.29
C PRO A 80 5.72 11.01 -8.21
N GLY A 81 6.87 11.66 -8.38
CA GLY A 81 7.95 11.18 -9.24
C GLY A 81 7.75 11.54 -10.71
N ASP A 82 8.33 10.72 -11.60
CA ASP A 82 8.41 10.97 -13.03
C ASP A 82 7.50 10.02 -13.83
N GLY A 83 7.25 10.38 -15.09
CA GLY A 83 6.50 9.53 -16.04
C GLY A 83 5.06 9.29 -15.59
N ILE A 84 4.70 8.03 -15.34
CA ILE A 84 3.36 7.65 -14.84
C ILE A 84 3.13 8.03 -13.37
N GLY A 85 4.15 8.51 -12.67
CA GLY A 85 4.10 8.82 -11.23
C GLY A 85 2.96 9.72 -10.81
N PRO A 86 2.76 10.89 -11.43
CA PRO A 86 1.65 11.79 -11.12
C PRO A 86 0.28 11.12 -11.26
N GLU A 87 0.06 10.39 -12.36
CA GLU A 87 -1.19 9.69 -12.68
C GLU A 87 -1.57 8.65 -11.61
N ILE A 88 -0.62 7.78 -11.25
CA ILE A 88 -0.85 6.76 -10.22
C ILE A 88 -0.95 7.35 -8.81
N SER A 89 -0.28 8.46 -8.53
CA SER A 89 -0.39 9.17 -7.24
C SER A 89 -1.76 9.81 -7.06
N GLU A 90 -2.30 10.44 -8.11
CA GLU A 90 -3.66 10.98 -8.10
C GLU A 90 -4.70 9.88 -7.84
N ALA A 91 -4.52 8.71 -8.46
CA ALA A 91 -5.37 7.55 -8.22
C ALA A 91 -5.39 7.15 -6.73
N ILE A 92 -4.23 7.14 -6.06
CA ILE A 92 -4.13 6.80 -4.64
C ILE A 92 -4.78 7.85 -3.76
N VAL A 93 -4.51 9.13 -4.01
CA VAL A 93 -5.14 10.23 -3.26
C VAL A 93 -6.67 10.09 -3.32
N LYS A 94 -7.23 9.84 -4.51
CA LYS A 94 -8.67 9.64 -4.70
C LYS A 94 -9.23 8.41 -3.96
N ILE A 95 -8.51 7.28 -3.96
CA ILE A 95 -8.92 6.08 -3.21
C ILE A 95 -8.90 6.35 -1.71
N PHE A 96 -7.88 7.05 -1.21
CA PHE A 96 -7.74 7.39 0.21
C PHE A 96 -8.82 8.37 0.67
N GLU A 97 -9.20 9.34 -0.16
CA GLU A 97 -10.33 10.24 0.10
C GLU A 97 -11.63 9.45 0.26
N VAL A 98 -11.90 8.52 -0.67
CA VAL A 98 -13.11 7.67 -0.64
C VAL A 98 -13.10 6.71 0.55
N ALA A 99 -11.94 6.17 0.92
CA ALA A 99 -11.77 5.31 2.09
C ALA A 99 -11.75 6.08 3.41
N GLU A 100 -11.88 7.40 3.35
CA GLU A 100 -11.89 8.31 4.51
C GLU A 100 -10.64 8.15 5.41
N VAL A 101 -9.48 7.91 4.78
CA VAL A 101 -8.22 7.74 5.52
C VAL A 101 -7.79 9.07 6.16
N PRO A 102 -7.44 9.11 7.45
CA PRO A 102 -7.05 10.33 8.15
C PRO A 102 -5.60 10.73 7.82
N ILE A 103 -5.34 11.10 6.55
CA ILE A 103 -4.03 11.52 6.05
C ILE A 103 -4.18 12.87 5.33
N CYS A 104 -3.22 13.77 5.58
CA CYS A 104 -2.99 14.97 4.78
C CYS A 104 -1.75 14.76 3.92
N TRP A 105 -1.89 14.89 2.62
CA TRP A 105 -0.76 14.77 1.70
C TRP A 105 0.01 16.08 1.58
N GLU A 106 1.30 16.01 1.76
CA GLU A 106 2.23 17.11 1.50
C GLU A 106 3.07 16.77 0.27
N GLU A 107 2.64 17.27 -0.89
CA GLU A 107 3.32 16.97 -2.15
C GLU A 107 4.64 17.72 -2.27
N ARG A 108 5.69 17.00 -2.65
CA ARG A 108 7.04 17.51 -2.87
C ARG A 108 7.65 16.92 -4.14
N THR A 109 8.28 17.79 -4.91
CA THR A 109 9.06 17.36 -6.08
C THR A 109 10.50 17.08 -5.65
N VAL A 110 11.04 15.96 -6.11
CA VAL A 110 12.40 15.53 -5.82
C VAL A 110 13.19 15.47 -7.13
N THR A 111 13.91 16.55 -7.43
CA THR A 111 14.90 16.61 -8.53
C THR A 111 16.24 16.93 -7.92
N ALA A 112 17.30 16.16 -8.27
CA ALA A 112 18.62 16.44 -7.72
C ALA A 112 19.07 17.85 -8.07
N ILE A 113 19.53 18.58 -7.08
CA ILE A 113 20.14 19.89 -7.25
C ILE A 113 21.63 19.81 -6.87
N GLN A 114 22.46 20.59 -7.54
CA GLN A 114 23.86 20.66 -7.21
C GLN A 114 24.09 21.77 -6.18
N ALA A 115 24.61 21.41 -5.01
CA ALA A 115 25.00 22.37 -3.99
C ALA A 115 26.20 23.21 -4.45
N PRO A 116 26.46 24.38 -3.86
CA PRO A 116 27.63 25.19 -4.16
C PRO A 116 28.97 24.45 -4.00
N SER A 117 28.98 23.38 -3.19
CA SER A 117 30.13 22.48 -3.01
C SER A 117 30.33 21.48 -4.17
N GLY A 118 29.50 21.53 -5.21
CA GLY A 118 29.51 20.58 -6.32
C GLY A 118 28.83 19.22 -5.98
N LYS A 119 28.41 19.01 -4.75
CA LYS A 119 27.74 17.77 -4.32
C LYS A 119 26.26 17.79 -4.70
N TRP A 120 25.77 16.67 -5.21
CA TRP A 120 24.34 16.48 -5.47
C TRP A 120 23.57 16.28 -4.16
N ILE A 121 22.47 17.01 -4.00
CA ILE A 121 21.61 16.97 -2.81
C ILE A 121 20.13 16.92 -3.23
N ILE A 122 19.30 16.45 -2.30
CA ILE A 122 17.84 16.55 -2.39
C ILE A 122 17.44 17.99 -2.11
N PRO A 123 16.42 18.55 -2.79
CA PRO A 123 15.89 19.87 -2.49
C PRO A 123 15.61 20.03 -0.98
N PRO A 124 16.05 21.12 -0.35
CA PRO A 124 15.86 21.33 1.09
C PRO A 124 14.42 21.17 1.55
N GLU A 125 13.47 21.71 0.79
CA GLU A 125 12.03 21.62 1.08
C GLU A 125 11.52 20.18 1.16
N ALA A 126 11.98 19.30 0.23
CA ALA A 126 11.63 17.90 0.26
C ALA A 126 12.28 17.18 1.43
N LYS A 127 13.52 17.56 1.78
CA LYS A 127 14.20 17.01 2.94
C LYS A 127 13.52 17.42 4.24
N GLU A 128 13.17 18.68 4.40
CA GLU A 128 12.48 19.22 5.58
C GLU A 128 11.11 18.55 5.77
N SER A 129 10.34 18.39 4.70
CA SER A 129 9.05 17.69 4.72
C SER A 129 9.21 16.23 5.20
N MET A 130 10.17 15.49 4.63
CA MET A 130 10.43 14.10 5.05
C MET A 130 10.95 14.01 6.48
N ASP A 131 11.83 14.94 6.90
CA ASP A 131 12.34 14.98 8.27
C ASP A 131 11.27 15.33 9.30
N ALA A 132 10.30 16.16 8.95
CA ALA A 132 9.15 16.50 9.80
C ALA A 132 8.13 15.36 9.87
N ASN A 133 7.71 14.85 8.71
CA ASN A 133 6.63 13.86 8.61
C ASN A 133 7.08 12.44 8.95
N LYS A 134 8.37 12.11 8.78
CA LYS A 134 8.98 10.78 8.99
C LYS A 134 8.41 9.67 8.11
N ILE A 135 7.38 9.94 7.34
CA ILE A 135 6.68 9.00 6.47
C ILE A 135 6.48 9.66 5.11
N GLY A 136 6.75 8.92 4.05
CA GLY A 136 6.53 9.38 2.68
C GLY A 136 6.10 8.26 1.76
N LEU A 137 5.26 8.61 0.78
CA LEU A 137 4.90 7.75 -0.34
C LEU A 137 5.58 8.28 -1.60
N LYS A 138 6.33 7.41 -2.29
CA LYS A 138 7.14 7.78 -3.45
C LYS A 138 6.74 6.99 -4.68
N GLY A 139 6.40 7.69 -5.75
CA GLY A 139 6.28 7.15 -7.10
C GLY A 139 7.62 6.86 -7.76
N PRO A 140 7.63 6.46 -9.03
CA PRO A 140 8.85 6.14 -9.77
C PRO A 140 9.70 7.38 -10.01
N LEU A 141 11.04 7.26 -9.92
CA LEU A 141 11.98 8.34 -10.21
C LEU A 141 12.91 7.94 -11.35
N LYS A 142 13.00 8.79 -12.35
CA LYS A 142 13.91 8.61 -13.48
C LYS A 142 15.36 8.87 -13.03
N THR A 143 16.23 7.94 -13.35
CA THR A 143 17.68 8.18 -13.22
C THR A 143 18.23 8.55 -14.60
N PRO A 144 18.74 9.78 -14.79
CA PRO A 144 19.38 10.14 -16.05
C PRO A 144 20.62 9.26 -16.29
N ILE A 145 20.75 8.70 -17.50
CA ILE A 145 21.88 7.84 -17.89
C ILE A 145 23.13 8.70 -18.18
N ALA A 146 22.98 10.03 -18.26
CA ALA A 146 24.08 10.93 -18.57
C ALA A 146 25.18 10.89 -17.50
N ALA A 147 26.44 10.88 -17.94
CA ALA A 147 27.61 10.85 -17.06
C ALA A 147 27.56 11.99 -16.03
N GLY A 148 27.73 11.65 -14.75
CA GLY A 148 27.83 12.61 -13.64
C GLY A 148 26.56 12.82 -12.80
N HIS A 149 25.41 12.27 -13.16
CA HIS A 149 24.22 12.34 -12.32
C HIS A 149 24.11 11.12 -11.37
N PRO A 150 24.02 11.33 -10.06
CA PRO A 150 23.77 10.23 -9.13
C PRO A 150 22.33 9.71 -9.31
N SER A 151 22.14 8.43 -9.03
CA SER A 151 20.79 7.87 -8.92
C SER A 151 20.03 8.58 -7.79
N MET A 152 18.87 9.19 -8.12
CA MET A 152 18.01 9.82 -7.14
C MET A 152 17.52 8.85 -6.07
N ASN A 153 17.22 7.62 -6.47
CA ASN A 153 16.84 6.58 -5.54
C ASN A 153 17.96 6.29 -4.53
N LEU A 154 19.21 6.19 -5.00
CA LEU A 154 20.36 5.97 -4.12
C LEU A 154 20.62 7.17 -3.20
N LEU A 155 20.44 8.40 -3.71
CA LEU A 155 20.58 9.62 -2.92
C LEU A 155 19.54 9.68 -1.79
N LEU A 156 18.26 9.36 -2.07
CA LEU A 156 17.19 9.25 -1.07
C LEU A 156 17.52 8.21 0.00
N ARG A 157 17.92 7.00 -0.42
CA ARG A 157 18.26 5.90 0.49
C ARG A 157 19.36 6.30 1.47
N LYS A 158 20.43 6.96 0.98
CA LYS A 158 21.54 7.43 1.81
C LYS A 158 21.16 8.63 2.70
N THR A 159 20.33 9.55 2.18
CA THR A 159 19.98 10.77 2.94
C THR A 159 19.09 10.47 4.13
N PHE A 160 18.14 9.53 3.97
CA PHE A 160 17.16 9.17 5.00
C PHE A 160 17.48 7.85 5.69
N ASP A 161 18.67 7.27 5.46
CA ASP A 161 19.11 5.96 6.00
C ASP A 161 18.06 4.86 5.83
N LEU A 162 17.51 4.74 4.62
CA LEU A 162 16.52 3.72 4.27
C LEU A 162 17.21 2.37 4.08
N TYR A 163 17.61 1.74 5.18
CA TYR A 163 18.49 0.57 5.17
C TYR A 163 17.79 -0.75 4.83
N ALA A 164 16.51 -0.88 5.14
CA ALA A 164 15.74 -2.09 4.84
C ALA A 164 14.75 -1.84 3.71
N ASN A 165 14.83 -2.64 2.64
CA ASN A 165 13.81 -2.70 1.61
C ASN A 165 13.00 -3.99 1.82
N VAL A 166 11.71 -3.82 2.12
CA VAL A 166 10.76 -4.91 2.40
C VAL A 166 9.80 -5.05 1.24
N ARG A 167 9.76 -6.22 0.62
CA ARG A 167 8.86 -6.53 -0.51
C ARG A 167 8.07 -7.81 -0.21
N PRO A 168 6.81 -7.70 0.20
CA PRO A 168 5.89 -8.83 0.22
C PRO A 168 5.55 -9.25 -1.21
N CYS A 169 5.54 -10.56 -1.46
CA CYS A 169 5.15 -11.17 -2.73
C CYS A 169 4.06 -12.19 -2.47
N VAL A 170 2.83 -11.85 -2.86
CA VAL A 170 1.63 -12.66 -2.61
C VAL A 170 0.93 -12.95 -3.93
N SER A 171 0.53 -14.21 -4.14
CA SER A 171 -0.31 -14.58 -5.29
C SER A 171 -1.68 -13.92 -5.20
N ILE A 172 -2.08 -13.17 -6.23
CA ILE A 172 -3.39 -12.52 -6.31
C ILE A 172 -4.38 -13.48 -6.95
N GLU A 173 -5.47 -13.80 -6.25
CA GLU A 173 -6.54 -14.62 -6.79
C GLU A 173 -7.18 -13.98 -8.02
N GLY A 174 -7.48 -14.79 -9.04
CA GLY A 174 -8.07 -14.32 -10.30
C GLY A 174 -7.04 -13.89 -11.35
N PHE A 175 -5.80 -13.63 -10.97
CA PHE A 175 -4.71 -13.38 -11.90
C PHE A 175 -3.88 -14.65 -12.13
N LYS A 176 -3.81 -15.10 -13.38
CA LYS A 176 -3.11 -16.34 -13.73
C LYS A 176 -1.61 -16.13 -13.79
N THR A 177 -0.89 -16.67 -12.84
CA THR A 177 0.58 -16.70 -12.79
C THR A 177 1.10 -18.13 -12.95
N PRO A 178 2.40 -18.35 -13.24
CA PRO A 178 2.99 -19.68 -13.28
C PRO A 178 2.88 -20.45 -11.96
N TYR A 179 2.74 -19.74 -10.83
CA TYR A 179 2.68 -20.32 -9.49
C TYR A 179 1.42 -19.86 -8.76
N SER A 180 0.95 -20.67 -7.81
CA SER A 180 -0.20 -20.36 -6.95
C SER A 180 0.16 -20.54 -5.48
N GLY A 181 -0.51 -19.81 -4.59
CA GLY A 181 -0.31 -19.93 -3.16
C GLY A 181 1.03 -19.37 -2.66
N VAL A 182 1.66 -18.48 -3.41
CA VAL A 182 2.89 -17.79 -2.98
C VAL A 182 2.53 -16.74 -1.95
N ASP A 183 3.22 -16.76 -0.81
CA ASP A 183 3.15 -15.73 0.22
C ASP A 183 4.51 -15.65 0.93
N LEU A 184 5.40 -14.83 0.41
CA LEU A 184 6.74 -14.64 0.95
C LEU A 184 7.11 -13.17 1.04
N VAL A 185 8.13 -12.86 1.82
CA VAL A 185 8.65 -11.50 1.99
C VAL A 185 10.15 -11.48 1.78
N THR A 186 10.63 -10.57 0.94
CA THR A 186 12.06 -10.30 0.81
C THR A 186 12.45 -9.06 1.60
N ILE A 187 13.54 -9.18 2.36
CA ILE A 187 14.15 -8.11 3.15
C ILE A 187 15.57 -7.92 2.64
N ARG A 188 15.78 -6.81 1.94
CA ARG A 188 17.05 -6.46 1.31
C ARG A 188 17.75 -5.37 2.11
N GLU A 189 19.03 -5.56 2.41
CA GLU A 189 19.90 -4.46 2.82
C GLU A 189 20.03 -3.47 1.65
N ASN A 190 19.94 -2.17 1.90
CA ASN A 190 19.69 -1.19 0.84
C ASN A 190 20.68 -0.02 0.81
N THR A 191 21.68 0.01 1.69
CA THR A 191 22.58 1.16 1.85
C THR A 191 24.04 0.87 1.46
N GLU A 192 24.46 -0.38 1.47
CA GLU A 192 25.84 -0.79 1.15
C GLU A 192 25.91 -1.92 0.10
N GLY A 193 26.92 -2.72 0.07
CA GLY A 193 27.12 -3.79 -0.90
C GLY A 193 27.84 -3.31 -2.16
N GLU A 194 27.48 -3.89 -3.28
CA GLU A 194 28.03 -3.55 -4.61
C GLU A 194 27.58 -2.15 -5.07
N TYR A 195 26.46 -1.66 -4.54
CA TYR A 195 25.95 -0.31 -4.81
C TYR A 195 26.58 0.77 -3.93
N SER A 196 27.72 0.47 -3.28
CA SER A 196 28.53 1.46 -2.56
C SER A 196 28.98 2.62 -3.45
N GLY A 197 29.13 2.36 -4.76
CA GLY A 197 29.62 3.31 -5.75
C GLY A 197 31.14 3.56 -5.62
N ILE A 198 31.86 2.66 -4.97
CA ILE A 198 33.32 2.76 -4.82
C ILE A 198 33.97 1.98 -5.97
N GLU A 199 34.44 2.72 -6.97
CA GLU A 199 35.10 2.14 -8.15
C GLU A 199 36.40 2.89 -8.45
N HIS A 200 37.41 2.17 -8.85
CA HIS A 200 38.75 2.70 -9.16
C HIS A 200 39.29 2.11 -10.48
N VAL A 201 39.81 2.98 -11.32
CA VAL A 201 40.68 2.56 -12.43
C VAL A 201 42.06 2.32 -11.87
N ILE A 202 42.52 1.08 -11.82
CA ILE A 202 43.84 0.72 -11.27
C ILE A 202 44.92 0.98 -12.29
N VAL A 203 44.70 0.52 -13.53
CA VAL A 203 45.52 0.82 -14.72
C VAL A 203 44.56 0.86 -15.90
N GLU A 204 45.03 1.37 -17.05
CA GLU A 204 44.23 1.41 -18.25
C GLU A 204 43.66 -0.02 -18.60
N GLY A 205 42.34 -0.09 -18.76
CA GLY A 205 41.64 -1.36 -19.04
C GLY A 205 41.34 -2.22 -17.82
N VAL A 206 41.71 -1.80 -16.58
CA VAL A 206 41.42 -2.55 -15.35
C VAL A 206 40.68 -1.68 -14.34
N VAL A 207 39.44 -2.06 -14.07
CA VAL A 207 38.56 -1.39 -13.08
C VAL A 207 38.34 -2.30 -11.88
N GLN A 208 38.43 -1.73 -10.69
CA GLN A 208 38.08 -2.38 -9.42
C GLN A 208 36.78 -1.78 -8.89
N SER A 209 35.79 -2.65 -8.60
CA SER A 209 34.57 -2.30 -7.86
C SER A 209 34.61 -2.94 -6.48
N ILE A 210 34.25 -2.18 -5.45
CA ILE A 210 34.32 -2.62 -4.05
C ILE A 210 32.93 -2.93 -3.53
N LYS A 211 32.70 -4.19 -3.18
CA LYS A 211 31.57 -4.62 -2.34
C LYS A 211 31.87 -4.28 -0.89
N LEU A 212 31.15 -3.31 -0.33
CA LEU A 212 31.28 -2.90 1.06
C LEU A 212 30.25 -3.63 1.92
N ILE A 213 30.71 -4.37 2.92
CA ILE A 213 29.85 -5.02 3.94
C ILE A 213 30.36 -4.64 5.30
N THR A 214 29.52 -4.03 6.13
CA THR A 214 29.86 -3.63 7.49
C THR A 214 29.11 -4.45 8.52
N GLU A 215 29.68 -4.54 9.72
CA GLU A 215 29.08 -5.27 10.83
C GLU A 215 27.78 -4.62 11.27
N ASN A 216 27.73 -3.28 11.33
CA ASN A 216 26.54 -2.56 11.77
C ASN A 216 25.36 -2.72 10.81
N ALA A 217 25.58 -2.59 9.50
CA ALA A 217 24.51 -2.77 8.52
C ALA A 217 24.03 -4.22 8.48
N SER A 218 24.95 -5.19 8.52
CA SER A 218 24.60 -6.62 8.57
C SER A 218 23.80 -6.98 9.81
N ARG A 219 24.16 -6.42 10.99
CA ARG A 219 23.44 -6.66 12.24
C ARG A 219 22.04 -6.06 12.19
N ARG A 220 21.90 -4.78 11.86
CA ARG A 220 20.61 -4.09 11.85
C ARG A 220 19.60 -4.71 10.88
N ILE A 221 20.04 -5.15 9.69
CA ILE A 221 19.14 -5.80 8.75
C ILE A 221 18.73 -7.20 9.20
N ALA A 222 19.64 -7.94 9.86
CA ALA A 222 19.33 -9.24 10.44
C ALA A 222 18.31 -9.09 11.58
N GLU A 223 18.58 -8.22 12.55
CA GLU A 223 17.64 -7.93 13.65
C GLU A 223 16.26 -7.51 13.13
N PHE A 224 16.23 -6.61 12.15
CA PHE A 224 14.99 -6.17 11.50
C PHE A 224 14.22 -7.35 10.88
N ALA A 225 14.90 -8.27 10.19
CA ALA A 225 14.25 -9.40 9.55
C ALA A 225 13.55 -10.33 10.54
N PHE A 226 14.17 -10.60 11.69
CA PHE A 226 13.56 -11.40 12.75
C PHE A 226 12.42 -10.67 13.47
N GLU A 227 12.58 -9.37 13.73
CA GLU A 227 11.52 -8.54 14.29
C GLU A 227 10.31 -8.46 13.35
N TYR A 228 10.57 -8.24 12.05
CA TYR A 228 9.53 -8.25 11.03
C TYR A 228 8.78 -9.60 11.00
N ALA A 229 9.50 -10.70 11.00
CA ALA A 229 8.92 -12.04 11.00
C ALA A 229 7.99 -12.24 12.21
N ARG A 230 8.44 -11.87 13.41
CA ARG A 230 7.65 -11.97 14.64
C ARG A 230 6.40 -11.10 14.59
N ASN A 231 6.53 -9.83 14.20
CA ASN A 231 5.43 -8.87 14.18
C ASN A 231 4.37 -9.20 13.11
N ASN A 232 4.76 -9.93 12.04
CA ASN A 232 3.87 -10.33 10.96
C ASN A 232 3.49 -11.82 10.99
N GLN A 233 3.70 -12.50 12.14
CA GLN A 233 3.34 -13.92 12.34
C GLN A 233 3.99 -14.87 11.32
N ARG A 234 5.18 -14.52 10.85
CA ARG A 234 6.00 -15.38 9.98
C ARG A 234 6.79 -16.38 10.82
N SER A 235 7.01 -17.55 10.28
CA SER A 235 7.58 -18.68 11.01
C SER A 235 9.05 -18.95 10.71
N THR A 236 9.54 -18.52 9.55
CA THR A 236 10.86 -18.87 9.06
C THR A 236 11.58 -17.65 8.47
N VAL A 237 12.86 -17.47 8.83
CA VAL A 237 13.78 -16.51 8.21
C VAL A 237 14.90 -17.28 7.53
N THR A 238 15.09 -17.04 6.23
CA THR A 238 16.16 -17.63 5.42
C THR A 238 17.21 -16.58 5.07
N ALA A 239 18.44 -16.74 5.52
CA ALA A 239 19.56 -15.90 5.11
C ALA A 239 20.11 -16.35 3.75
N VAL A 240 20.12 -15.44 2.79
CA VAL A 240 20.64 -15.68 1.43
C VAL A 240 22.05 -15.14 1.32
N HIS A 241 23.03 -15.99 0.97
CA HIS A 241 24.44 -15.64 0.97
C HIS A 241 25.25 -16.46 -0.03
N LYS A 242 26.51 -16.10 -0.25
CA LYS A 242 27.51 -16.90 -0.97
C LYS A 242 28.81 -17.02 -0.18
N ALA A 243 28.70 -17.26 1.12
CA ALA A 243 29.83 -17.28 2.07
C ALA A 243 30.86 -18.39 1.81
N ASN A 244 30.51 -19.42 1.02
CA ASN A 244 31.47 -20.43 0.57
C ASN A 244 32.54 -19.86 -0.38
N ILE A 245 32.21 -18.81 -1.14
CA ILE A 245 33.11 -18.08 -2.05
C ILE A 245 33.56 -16.76 -1.40
N MET A 246 32.61 -15.91 -1.00
CA MET A 246 32.87 -14.60 -0.39
C MET A 246 32.95 -14.72 1.13
N ARG A 247 34.03 -15.38 1.59
CA ARG A 247 34.18 -15.80 3.00
C ARG A 247 34.21 -14.64 4.00
N MET A 248 34.76 -13.49 3.59
CA MET A 248 34.87 -12.32 4.48
C MET A 248 33.60 -11.49 4.47
N SER A 249 33.13 -11.06 3.31
CA SER A 249 31.96 -10.18 3.18
C SER A 249 30.64 -10.89 3.49
N ASP A 250 30.28 -11.92 2.73
CA ASP A 250 29.06 -12.69 2.99
C ASP A 250 29.15 -13.51 4.29
N GLY A 251 30.37 -13.93 4.66
CA GLY A 251 30.60 -14.58 5.95
C GLY A 251 30.34 -13.66 7.15
N LEU A 252 30.61 -12.35 7.04
CA LEU A 252 30.25 -11.37 8.06
C LEU A 252 28.72 -11.22 8.14
N PHE A 253 28.05 -11.03 7.01
CA PHE A 253 26.59 -10.93 6.93
C PHE A 253 25.93 -12.18 7.56
N LEU A 254 26.33 -13.38 7.13
CA LEU A 254 25.79 -14.63 7.64
C LEU A 254 25.99 -14.80 9.15
N ARG A 255 27.15 -14.43 9.65
CA ARG A 255 27.45 -14.47 11.09
C ARG A 255 26.49 -13.58 11.88
N LYS A 256 26.17 -12.38 11.39
CA LYS A 256 25.19 -11.50 12.05
C LYS A 256 23.76 -12.03 11.97
N CYS A 257 23.39 -12.71 10.89
CA CYS A 257 22.10 -13.41 10.83
C CYS A 257 22.00 -14.54 11.85
N ARG A 258 23.08 -15.30 12.06
CA ARG A 258 23.15 -16.35 13.10
C ARG A 258 23.03 -15.78 14.51
N GLU A 259 23.76 -14.69 14.80
CA GLU A 259 23.68 -13.99 16.08
C GLU A 259 22.25 -13.49 16.37
N ALA A 260 21.56 -12.93 15.37
CA ALA A 260 20.17 -12.51 15.51
C ALA A 260 19.23 -13.71 15.74
N ALA A 261 19.46 -14.82 15.06
CA ALA A 261 18.69 -16.05 15.24
C ALA A 261 18.82 -16.65 16.64
N GLU A 262 20.00 -16.56 17.26
CA GLU A 262 20.23 -17.02 18.64
C GLU A 262 19.34 -16.28 19.66
N ASN A 263 19.01 -15.01 19.37
CA ASN A 263 18.14 -14.17 20.19
C ASN A 263 16.64 -14.35 19.89
N CYS A 264 16.29 -15.07 18.81
CA CYS A 264 14.93 -15.23 18.30
C CYS A 264 14.56 -16.70 18.05
N LYS A 265 14.57 -17.51 19.12
CA LYS A 265 14.36 -18.97 19.04
C LYS A 265 12.93 -19.37 18.65
N ASP A 266 12.01 -18.45 18.67
CA ASP A 266 10.61 -18.60 18.24
C ASP A 266 10.47 -18.62 16.71
N ILE A 267 11.48 -18.15 15.98
CA ILE A 267 11.53 -18.12 14.52
C ILE A 267 12.55 -19.16 14.02
N LYS A 268 12.12 -20.00 13.09
CA LYS A 268 13.03 -20.97 12.45
C LYS A 268 14.02 -20.25 11.57
N PHE A 269 15.31 -20.47 11.78
CA PHE A 269 16.37 -19.91 10.94
C PHE A 269 16.89 -20.95 9.95
N THR A 270 17.07 -20.56 8.70
CA THR A 270 17.70 -21.35 7.65
C THR A 270 18.70 -20.51 6.85
N GLU A 271 19.66 -21.18 6.25
CA GLU A 271 20.72 -20.58 5.45
C GLU A 271 20.72 -21.19 4.06
N MET A 272 20.83 -20.37 3.02
CA MET A 272 20.82 -20.89 1.66
C MET A 272 21.72 -20.08 0.74
N TYR A 273 22.43 -20.78 -0.15
CA TYR A 273 23.23 -20.11 -1.17
C TYR A 273 22.35 -19.41 -2.20
N LEU A 274 22.80 -18.27 -2.70
CA LEU A 274 22.08 -17.44 -3.68
C LEU A 274 21.63 -18.25 -4.91
N ASP A 275 22.53 -19.03 -5.49
CA ASP A 275 22.24 -19.85 -6.67
C ASP A 275 21.15 -20.91 -6.38
N THR A 276 21.19 -21.52 -5.21
CA THR A 276 20.16 -22.47 -4.76
C THR A 276 18.81 -21.76 -4.55
N VAL A 277 18.82 -20.56 -3.95
CA VAL A 277 17.59 -19.76 -3.81
C VAL A 277 17.01 -19.41 -5.18
N CYS A 278 17.84 -18.94 -6.12
CA CYS A 278 17.38 -18.64 -7.50
C CYS A 278 16.72 -19.86 -8.15
N LEU A 279 17.33 -21.05 -8.02
CA LEU A 279 16.80 -22.29 -8.57
C LEU A 279 15.46 -22.68 -7.93
N ASN A 280 15.43 -22.72 -6.60
CA ASN A 280 14.24 -23.10 -5.82
C ASN A 280 13.08 -22.13 -6.06
N MET A 281 13.37 -20.84 -6.22
CA MET A 281 12.41 -19.80 -6.48
C MET A 281 11.67 -20.03 -7.83
N VAL A 282 12.40 -20.48 -8.86
CA VAL A 282 11.81 -20.80 -10.15
C VAL A 282 11.10 -22.15 -10.13
N GLN A 283 11.52 -23.09 -9.28
CA GLN A 283 10.88 -24.41 -9.16
C GLN A 283 9.63 -24.38 -8.29
N ASP A 284 9.74 -23.83 -7.09
CA ASP A 284 8.67 -23.75 -6.10
C ASP A 284 8.93 -22.61 -5.09
N PRO A 285 8.38 -21.40 -5.32
CA PRO A 285 8.54 -20.27 -4.40
C PRO A 285 7.77 -20.43 -3.08
N THR A 286 6.81 -21.37 -2.98
CA THR A 286 5.95 -21.53 -1.78
C THR A 286 6.70 -22.05 -0.56
N GLN A 287 7.92 -22.60 -0.74
CA GLN A 287 8.78 -23.07 0.35
C GLN A 287 9.39 -21.95 1.19
N PHE A 288 9.35 -20.70 0.71
CA PHE A 288 9.94 -19.56 1.38
C PHE A 288 8.88 -18.76 2.14
N ASP A 289 9.32 -18.17 3.27
CA ASP A 289 8.49 -17.31 4.11
C ASP A 289 9.11 -15.90 4.18
N VAL A 290 10.18 -15.69 4.94
CA VAL A 290 10.95 -14.45 4.95
C VAL A 290 12.37 -14.72 4.47
N LEU A 291 12.86 -13.91 3.54
CA LEU A 291 14.22 -13.98 3.02
C LEU A 291 14.96 -12.71 3.38
N VAL A 292 16.14 -12.82 3.99
CA VAL A 292 17.03 -11.69 4.27
C VAL A 292 18.31 -11.80 3.47
N MET A 293 18.77 -10.69 2.85
CA MET A 293 19.86 -10.75 1.88
C MET A 293 20.61 -9.43 1.70
N PRO A 294 21.87 -9.48 1.25
CA PRO A 294 22.63 -8.32 0.81
C PRO A 294 22.00 -7.59 -0.38
N ASN A 295 22.47 -6.39 -0.63
CA ASN A 295 21.90 -5.42 -1.57
C ASN A 295 21.70 -5.98 -3.00
N LEU A 296 22.77 -6.40 -3.68
CA LEU A 296 22.68 -6.89 -5.05
C LEU A 296 21.81 -8.15 -5.15
N TYR A 297 21.91 -9.06 -4.19
CA TYR A 297 21.11 -10.29 -4.20
C TYR A 297 19.64 -9.98 -4.06
N GLY A 298 19.31 -9.00 -3.19
CA GLY A 298 17.94 -8.52 -3.03
C GLY A 298 17.38 -7.85 -4.28
N ASP A 299 18.21 -7.15 -5.05
CA ASP A 299 17.80 -6.55 -6.31
C ASP A 299 17.44 -7.64 -7.33
N ILE A 300 18.35 -8.59 -7.55
CA ILE A 300 18.15 -9.68 -8.51
C ILE A 300 16.92 -10.53 -8.12
N LEU A 301 16.83 -10.94 -6.85
CA LEU A 301 15.74 -11.79 -6.40
C LEU A 301 14.41 -11.05 -6.42
N SER A 302 14.37 -9.75 -6.05
CA SER A 302 13.13 -8.99 -6.11
C SER A 302 12.61 -8.79 -7.54
N ASP A 303 13.49 -8.71 -8.53
CA ASP A 303 13.10 -8.65 -9.95
C ASP A 303 12.67 -10.03 -10.49
N LEU A 304 13.25 -11.10 -9.97
CA LEU A 304 12.76 -12.45 -10.23
C LEU A 304 11.34 -12.67 -9.68
N PHE A 305 11.01 -12.04 -8.54
CA PHE A 305 9.65 -12.00 -7.99
C PHE A 305 8.71 -11.03 -8.73
N ALA A 306 9.23 -10.14 -9.56
CA ALA A 306 8.39 -9.24 -10.37
C ALA A 306 7.46 -9.99 -11.35
N ILE A 307 7.64 -11.29 -11.51
CA ILE A 307 6.65 -12.18 -12.15
C ILE A 307 5.32 -12.16 -11.36
N PHE A 308 5.35 -11.77 -10.08
CA PHE A 308 4.21 -11.74 -9.17
C PHE A 308 3.81 -10.32 -8.74
N GLU A 309 4.66 -9.32 -9.00
CA GLU A 309 4.44 -7.92 -8.63
C GLU A 309 4.67 -7.02 -9.84
N SER A 310 3.74 -6.11 -10.11
CA SER A 310 3.94 -5.08 -11.12
C SER A 310 5.00 -4.09 -10.64
N VAL A 311 6.27 -4.34 -10.94
CA VAL A 311 7.35 -3.38 -10.72
C VAL A 311 7.29 -2.33 -11.82
N HIS A 312 6.79 -1.13 -11.50
CA HIS A 312 6.78 -0.04 -12.45
C HIS A 312 8.13 0.67 -12.54
N GLY A 313 8.59 0.90 -13.77
CA GLY A 313 9.49 2.02 -14.05
C GLY A 313 8.72 3.33 -14.20
N THR A 314 9.36 4.36 -14.73
CA THR A 314 8.71 5.65 -15.05
C THR A 314 7.78 5.55 -16.26
N ALA A 315 7.89 4.50 -17.07
CA ALA A 315 7.10 4.21 -18.26
C ALA A 315 6.74 5.48 -19.09
N PRO A 316 7.74 6.22 -19.59
CA PRO A 316 7.52 7.52 -20.24
C PRO A 316 6.63 7.41 -21.48
N ASP A 317 6.56 6.23 -22.10
CA ASP A 317 5.79 6.00 -23.33
C ASP A 317 4.28 6.04 -23.10
N ILE A 318 3.82 5.82 -21.89
CA ILE A 318 2.39 5.82 -21.53
C ILE A 318 2.05 6.92 -20.52
N ALA A 319 3.01 7.76 -20.14
CA ALA A 319 2.80 8.84 -19.18
C ALA A 319 1.74 9.84 -19.67
N GLY A 320 0.74 10.13 -18.83
CA GLY A 320 -0.35 11.03 -19.15
C GLY A 320 -1.40 10.49 -20.12
N LEU A 321 -1.31 9.20 -20.49
CA LEU A 321 -2.30 8.55 -21.35
C LEU A 321 -3.44 7.85 -20.59
N ASP A 322 -3.47 7.94 -19.28
CA ASP A 322 -4.46 7.26 -18.41
C ASP A 322 -4.43 5.73 -18.58
N LEU A 323 -3.23 5.15 -18.77
CA LEU A 323 -3.06 3.72 -19.03
C LEU A 323 -2.31 2.99 -17.91
N ALA A 324 -1.74 3.72 -16.96
CA ALA A 324 -0.92 3.14 -15.90
C ALA A 324 -1.76 2.34 -14.89
N ASN A 325 -1.17 1.26 -14.37
CA ASN A 325 -1.78 0.48 -13.29
C ASN A 325 -1.33 1.04 -11.93
N PRO A 326 -2.23 1.56 -11.07
CA PRO A 326 -1.85 2.13 -9.78
C PRO A 326 -1.61 1.08 -8.68
N THR A 327 -1.84 -0.22 -8.95
CA THR A 327 -1.86 -1.29 -7.93
C THR A 327 -0.58 -1.34 -7.09
N ALA A 328 0.61 -1.28 -7.68
CA ALA A 328 1.85 -1.41 -6.92
C ALA A 328 2.07 -0.22 -5.96
N LEU A 329 1.80 1.00 -6.40
CA LEU A 329 1.86 2.17 -5.52
C LEU A 329 0.76 2.13 -4.46
N LEU A 330 -0.44 1.63 -4.80
CA LEU A 330 -1.54 1.44 -3.86
C LEU A 330 -1.21 0.42 -2.77
N LEU A 331 -0.61 -0.72 -3.12
CA LEU A 331 -0.17 -1.72 -2.14
C LEU A 331 0.97 -1.20 -1.27
N SER A 332 1.88 -0.39 -1.82
CA SER A 332 2.89 0.33 -1.03
C SER A 332 2.25 1.29 -0.03
N ALA A 333 1.19 2.00 -0.45
CA ALA A 333 0.42 2.87 0.43
C ALA A 333 -0.37 2.08 1.50
N VAL A 334 -0.87 0.88 1.19
CA VAL A 334 -1.46 -0.04 2.17
C VAL A 334 -0.43 -0.49 3.21
N MET A 335 0.80 -0.81 2.79
CA MET A 335 1.89 -1.12 3.74
C MET A 335 2.22 0.08 4.63
N MET A 336 2.26 1.28 4.08
CA MET A 336 2.42 2.52 4.83
C MET A 336 1.31 2.68 5.88
N LEU A 337 0.05 2.44 5.53
CA LEU A 337 -1.07 2.50 6.48
C LEU A 337 -0.92 1.49 7.62
N ARG A 338 -0.47 0.27 7.32
CA ARG A 338 -0.19 -0.74 8.35
C ARG A 338 0.93 -0.31 9.30
N HIS A 339 1.99 0.27 8.77
CA HIS A 339 3.07 0.84 9.56
C HIS A 339 2.58 2.00 10.46
N MET A 340 1.60 2.76 10.00
CA MET A 340 0.94 3.81 10.78
C MET A 340 -0.13 3.30 11.76
N GLU A 341 -0.30 1.98 11.88
CA GLU A 341 -1.34 1.31 12.70
C GLU A 341 -2.78 1.59 12.21
N LEU A 342 -2.95 2.07 10.99
CA LEU A 342 -4.23 2.31 10.34
C LEU A 342 -4.73 1.02 9.65
N HIS A 343 -4.88 -0.06 10.42
CA HIS A 343 -5.16 -1.41 9.89
C HIS A 343 -6.53 -1.52 9.21
N LYS A 344 -7.55 -0.81 9.71
CA LYS A 344 -8.93 -0.88 9.15
C LYS A 344 -8.98 -0.34 7.71
N PRO A 345 -8.59 0.92 7.44
CA PRO A 345 -8.58 1.43 6.07
C PRO A 345 -7.59 0.67 5.18
N ALA A 346 -6.43 0.22 5.69
CA ALA A 346 -5.49 -0.59 4.95
C ALA A 346 -6.15 -1.88 4.41
N LYS A 347 -6.84 -2.62 5.28
CA LYS A 347 -7.54 -3.85 4.90
C LYS A 347 -8.68 -3.60 3.92
N LYS A 348 -9.44 -2.53 4.13
CA LYS A 348 -10.56 -2.13 3.26
C LYS A 348 -10.08 -1.85 1.82
N ILE A 349 -9.03 -1.05 1.67
CA ILE A 349 -8.44 -0.71 0.37
C ILE A 349 -7.84 -1.95 -0.30
N GLU A 350 -7.12 -2.77 0.43
CA GLU A 350 -6.51 -4.01 -0.09
C GLU A 350 -7.54 -4.99 -0.62
N ILE A 351 -8.61 -5.24 0.13
CA ILE A 351 -9.71 -6.11 -0.30
C ILE A 351 -10.35 -5.56 -1.57
N ALA A 352 -10.68 -4.27 -1.61
CA ALA A 352 -11.28 -3.63 -2.79
C ALA A 352 -10.38 -3.76 -4.04
N CYS A 353 -9.07 -3.61 -3.88
CA CYS A 353 -8.10 -3.77 -4.95
C CYS A 353 -8.06 -5.22 -5.46
N PHE A 354 -7.90 -6.19 -4.57
CA PHE A 354 -7.81 -7.61 -4.95
C PHE A 354 -9.10 -8.15 -5.54
N GLU A 355 -10.26 -7.75 -5.01
CA GLU A 355 -11.55 -8.13 -5.60
C GLU A 355 -11.77 -7.52 -6.99
N THR A 356 -11.26 -6.31 -7.25
CA THR A 356 -11.30 -5.71 -8.59
C THR A 356 -10.49 -6.55 -9.58
N ILE A 357 -9.31 -7.01 -9.19
CA ILE A 357 -8.46 -7.86 -10.03
C ILE A 357 -9.09 -9.25 -10.20
N LYS A 358 -9.61 -9.83 -9.12
CA LYS A 358 -10.26 -11.15 -9.12
C LYS A 358 -11.48 -11.21 -10.03
N ASP A 359 -12.32 -10.19 -10.05
CA ASP A 359 -13.50 -10.11 -10.91
C ASP A 359 -13.15 -10.01 -12.41
N GLY A 360 -11.99 -9.49 -12.76
CA GLY A 360 -11.49 -9.44 -14.13
C GLY A 360 -12.26 -8.55 -15.10
N LYS A 361 -13.22 -7.74 -14.62
CA LYS A 361 -14.11 -6.92 -15.49
C LYS A 361 -13.49 -5.58 -15.88
N VAL A 362 -12.80 -4.94 -14.93
CA VAL A 362 -12.16 -3.64 -15.10
C VAL A 362 -10.69 -3.83 -14.80
N LEU A 363 -9.89 -4.12 -15.82
CA LEU A 363 -8.46 -4.39 -15.72
C LEU A 363 -7.69 -3.49 -16.67
N THR A 364 -6.55 -3.00 -16.24
CA THR A 364 -5.59 -2.29 -17.08
C THR A 364 -4.91 -3.24 -18.07
N LYS A 365 -4.24 -2.69 -19.08
CA LYS A 365 -3.67 -3.45 -20.19
C LYS A 365 -2.61 -4.47 -19.74
N ASP A 366 -1.81 -4.15 -18.75
CA ASP A 366 -0.81 -5.03 -18.15
C ASP A 366 -1.41 -6.24 -17.41
N LEU A 367 -2.64 -6.10 -16.91
CA LEU A 367 -3.43 -7.20 -16.33
C LEU A 367 -4.26 -7.96 -17.38
N GLY A 368 -4.08 -7.66 -18.66
CA GLY A 368 -4.81 -8.32 -19.75
C GLY A 368 -6.17 -7.71 -20.09
N GLY A 369 -6.51 -6.55 -19.52
CA GLY A 369 -7.72 -5.77 -19.82
C GLY A 369 -7.49 -4.65 -20.83
N ASN A 370 -8.44 -3.73 -20.91
CA ASN A 370 -8.37 -2.53 -21.76
C ASN A 370 -8.86 -1.28 -21.02
N SER A 371 -9.05 -1.36 -19.72
CA SER A 371 -9.54 -0.24 -18.92
C SER A 371 -8.46 0.79 -18.68
N LYS A 372 -8.86 2.02 -18.50
CA LYS A 372 -8.00 3.13 -18.12
C LYS A 372 -7.64 3.09 -16.63
N CYS A 373 -6.56 3.78 -16.24
CA CYS A 373 -6.19 4.00 -14.85
C CYS A 373 -7.35 4.60 -14.04
N SER A 374 -8.00 5.62 -14.61
CA SER A 374 -9.16 6.29 -14.00
C SER A 374 -10.37 5.36 -13.81
N GLU A 375 -10.65 4.45 -14.74
CA GLU A 375 -11.74 3.48 -14.66
C GLU A 375 -11.45 2.42 -13.61
N PHE A 376 -10.22 1.88 -13.59
CA PHE A 376 -9.77 0.93 -12.58
C PHE A 376 -9.82 1.54 -11.18
N THR A 377 -9.36 2.79 -11.03
CA THR A 377 -9.45 3.56 -9.79
C THR A 377 -10.88 3.77 -9.34
N ALA A 378 -11.80 4.10 -10.27
CA ALA A 378 -13.22 4.31 -9.97
C ALA A 378 -13.89 3.03 -9.46
N GLU A 379 -13.53 1.86 -10.03
CA GLU A 379 -14.05 0.56 -9.58
C GLU A 379 -13.55 0.21 -8.16
N ILE A 380 -12.27 0.45 -7.85
CA ILE A 380 -11.75 0.30 -6.48
C ILE A 380 -12.50 1.23 -5.52
N CYS A 381 -12.69 2.50 -5.90
CA CYS A 381 -13.45 3.46 -5.10
C CYS A 381 -14.91 3.02 -4.85
N ARG A 382 -15.56 2.42 -5.85
CA ARG A 382 -16.91 1.88 -5.71
C ARG A 382 -16.93 0.76 -4.66
N ARG A 383 -16.01 -0.21 -4.76
CA ARG A 383 -15.91 -1.33 -3.82
C ARG A 383 -15.55 -0.88 -2.42
N VAL A 384 -14.73 0.15 -2.28
CA VAL A 384 -14.45 0.76 -0.97
C VAL A 384 -15.74 1.29 -0.32
N ARG A 385 -16.63 1.95 -1.08
CA ARG A 385 -17.92 2.44 -0.57
C ARG A 385 -18.88 1.30 -0.22
N ASP A 386 -18.87 0.23 -1.02
CA ASP A 386 -19.79 -0.90 -0.82
C ASP A 386 -19.46 -1.75 0.43
N GLN A 387 -18.29 -1.51 1.06
CA GLN A 387 -17.88 -2.16 2.32
C GLN A 387 -18.33 -1.38 3.58
N ASP A 388 -18.88 -0.18 3.43
CA ASP A 388 -19.49 0.60 4.52
C ASP A 388 -20.93 0.16 4.72
#